data_312d179b11bca05133be6280f28c725a
#
_entry.id   312d179b11bca05133be6280f28c725a
#
_cell.length_a   1.000
_cell.length_b   1.000
_cell.length_c   1.000
_cell.angle_alpha   90.00
_cell.angle_beta   90.00
_cell.angle_gamma   90.00
#
_symmetry.space_group_name_H-M   'P 1'
#
loop_
_entity.id
_entity.type
_entity.pdbx_description
1 polymer ?
#
loop_
_entity_poly.entity_id
_entity_poly.type
_entity_poly.pdbx_seq_one_letter_code
_entity_poly.pdbx_strand_id
1 'polypeptide(L)'
;MTEPTPQAQVKQKTSGSEQKKLSFKEKHEFETLEKEMPALQNEKTVLEEKMNSGSLNFEDLQKAAARIGEIVTLLDEKEMRWLELSERM
;
A
#
# COMPACT_ATOMS: atom_id res chain seq x y z
N MET A 1 21.60 18.52 18.15
CA MET A 1 21.53 18.42 17.99
C MET A 1 21.31 17.93 17.56
N THR A 2 20.91 17.90 17.59
CA THR A 2 20.66 17.57 17.43
C THR A 2 20.11 17.12 16.96
N GLU A 3 19.64 16.98 16.90
CA GLU A 3 19.14 16.66 16.72
C GLU A 3 18.60 16.28 16.23
N PRO A 4 18.58 16.35 16.28
CA PRO A 4 17.95 15.94 16.04
C PRO A 4 17.36 15.43 15.58
N THR A 5 17.24 15.38 15.71
CA THR A 5 16.78 14.99 15.59
C THR A 5 16.16 14.44 15.34
N PRO A 6 16.02 14.49 15.43
CA PRO A 6 15.45 14.02 15.50
C PRO A 6 14.91 13.35 15.43
N GLN A 7 14.92 13.30 15.76
CA GLN A 7 14.68 12.90 16.06
C GLN A 7 14.19 12.43 16.14
N ALA A 8 14.17 12.62 16.29
CA ALA A 8 13.90 12.32 16.68
C ALA A 8 13.41 11.83 16.86
N GLN A 9 13.41 11.80 17.04
CA GLN A 9 13.19 11.50 17.45
C GLN A 9 12.77 11.09 17.69
N VAL A 10 12.84 11.16 17.90
CA VAL A 10 12.67 10.86 18.41
C VAL A 10 12.16 10.43 18.82
N LYS A 11 12.11 10.47 19.11
CA LYS A 11 11.85 10.20 19.66
C LYS A 11 11.37 9.65 20.01
N GLN A 12 11.33 9.47 20.27
CA GLN A 12 11.04 9.07 20.79
C GLN A 12 10.59 8.60 21.29
N LYS A 13 10.46 8.44 21.91
CA LYS A 13 10.25 8.01 22.57
C LYS A 13 9.69 7.54 23.28
N THR A 14 9.38 7.51 23.36
CA THR A 14 9.34 7.20 24.23
C THR A 14 8.60 6.47 25.10
N SER A 15 7.90 6.40 25.59
CA SER A 15 7.35 5.58 26.59
C SER A 15 6.57 4.45 26.00
N GLY A 16 6.40 3.34 26.70
CA GLY A 16 6.01 2.09 26.13
C GLY A 16 4.76 2.11 25.26
N SER A 17 3.62 2.38 25.84
CA SER A 17 2.38 2.28 25.09
C SER A 17 2.26 3.32 24.00
N GLU A 18 2.81 4.47 24.24
CA GLU A 18 2.74 5.54 23.26
C GLU A 18 3.51 5.24 22.02
N GLN A 19 4.53 4.42 22.15
CA GLN A 19 5.31 4.04 20.98
C GLN A 19 4.52 3.22 19.99
N LYS A 20 3.42 2.64 20.44
CA LYS A 20 2.61 1.84 19.55
C LYS A 20 1.71 2.66 18.67
N LYS A 21 1.50 3.91 19.03
CA LYS A 21 0.66 4.75 18.20
C LYS A 21 1.39 5.18 16.95
N LEU A 22 0.62 5.39 15.92
CA LEU A 22 1.20 5.82 14.66
C LEU A 22 1.67 7.25 14.74
N SER A 23 2.81 7.52 14.12
CA SER A 23 3.26 8.88 13.94
C SER A 23 2.35 9.55 12.90
N PHE A 24 2.46 10.86 12.79
CA PHE A 24 1.72 11.60 11.77
C PHE A 24 1.98 11.04 10.39
N LYS A 25 3.25 10.77 10.12
CA LYS A 25 3.66 10.26 8.83
C LYS A 25 3.07 8.88 8.56
N GLU A 26 3.07 8.04 9.58
CA GLU A 26 2.51 6.70 9.44
C GLU A 26 1.00 6.72 9.30
N LYS A 27 0.35 7.65 9.98
CA LYS A 27 -1.09 7.83 9.80
C LYS A 27 -1.41 8.20 8.36
N HIS A 28 -0.62 9.11 7.81
CA HIS A 28 -0.81 9.52 6.43
C HIS A 28 -0.59 8.35 5.48
N GLU A 29 0.43 7.56 5.76
CA GLU A 29 0.72 6.37 4.97
C GLU A 29 -0.45 5.40 5.03
N PHE A 30 -1.00 5.19 6.22
CA PHE A 30 -2.13 4.29 6.41
C PHE A 30 -3.33 4.73 5.58
N GLU A 31 -3.64 6.02 5.61
CA GLU A 31 -4.74 6.56 4.84
C GLU A 31 -4.51 6.41 3.34
N THR A 32 -3.28 6.63 2.91
CA THR A 32 -2.93 6.47 1.51
C THR A 32 -3.12 5.02 1.07
N LEU A 33 -2.68 4.08 1.90
CA LEU A 33 -2.85 2.67 1.59
C LEU A 33 -4.33 2.30 1.46
N GLU A 34 -5.16 2.83 2.34
CA GLU A 34 -6.59 2.55 2.31
C GLU A 34 -7.25 3.06 1.04
N LYS A 35 -6.66 4.06 0.42
CA LYS A 35 -7.15 4.57 -0.86
C LYS A 35 -6.58 3.83 -2.04
N GLU A 36 -5.30 3.48 -1.96
CA GLU A 36 -4.61 2.84 -3.08
C GLU A 36 -5.02 1.40 -3.28
N MET A 37 -5.24 0.68 -2.18
CA MET A 37 -5.56 -0.74 -2.30
C MET A 37 -6.87 -0.99 -3.06
N PRO A 38 -7.97 -0.29 -2.72
CA PRO A 38 -9.20 -0.48 -3.49
C PRO A 38 -9.06 -0.06 -4.95
N ALA A 39 -8.29 1.00 -5.20
CA ALA A 39 -8.08 1.47 -6.57
C ALA A 39 -7.36 0.41 -7.40
N LEU A 40 -6.32 -0.20 -6.83
CA LEU A 40 -5.59 -1.26 -7.51
C LEU A 40 -6.47 -2.49 -7.72
N GLN A 41 -7.27 -2.82 -6.71
CA GLN A 41 -8.19 -3.95 -6.81
C GLN A 41 -9.19 -3.74 -7.94
N ASN A 42 -9.70 -2.52 -8.05
CA ASN A 42 -10.63 -2.18 -9.10
C ASN A 42 -9.97 -2.25 -10.48
N GLU A 43 -8.75 -1.75 -10.59
CA GLU A 43 -8.01 -1.83 -11.85
C GLU A 43 -7.81 -3.29 -12.26
N LYS A 44 -7.45 -4.13 -11.30
CA LYS A 44 -7.26 -5.56 -11.55
C LYS A 44 -8.54 -6.18 -12.09
N THR A 45 -9.67 -5.88 -11.45
CA THR A 45 -10.96 -6.41 -11.87
C THR A 45 -11.31 -5.99 -13.30
N VAL A 46 -11.10 -4.71 -13.62
CA VAL A 46 -11.37 -4.20 -14.95
C VAL A 46 -10.51 -4.90 -15.99
N LEU A 47 -9.23 -5.09 -15.69
CA LEU A 47 -8.33 -5.79 -16.62
C LEU A 47 -8.73 -7.24 -16.80
N GLU A 48 -9.13 -7.91 -15.74
CA GLU A 48 -9.58 -9.29 -15.81
C GLU A 48 -10.84 -9.41 -16.69
N GLU A 49 -11.75 -8.47 -16.53
CA GLU A 49 -12.97 -8.46 -17.32
C GLU A 49 -12.66 -8.27 -18.81
N LYS A 50 -11.73 -7.38 -19.11
CA LYS A 50 -11.33 -7.17 -20.50
C LYS A 50 -10.70 -8.40 -21.09
N MET A 51 -9.86 -9.09 -20.32
CA MET A 51 -9.25 -10.32 -20.80
C MET A 51 -10.28 -11.40 -21.05
N ASN A 52 -11.27 -11.51 -20.17
CA ASN A 52 -12.31 -12.52 -20.29
C ASN A 52 -13.30 -12.23 -21.39
N SER A 53 -13.41 -10.97 -21.79
CA SER A 53 -14.36 -10.58 -22.84
C SER A 53 -13.93 -11.06 -24.23
N GLY A 54 -12.64 -11.39 -24.38
CA GLY A 54 -12.11 -11.79 -25.68
C GLY A 54 -11.94 -10.65 -26.65
N SER A 55 -12.06 -9.42 -26.19
CA SER A 55 -11.99 -8.27 -27.08
C SER A 55 -10.57 -7.76 -27.29
N LEU A 56 -9.61 -8.24 -26.49
CA LEU A 56 -8.22 -7.79 -26.60
C LEU A 56 -7.44 -8.63 -27.59
N ASN A 57 -6.57 -7.98 -28.36
CA ASN A 57 -5.64 -8.73 -29.19
C ASN A 57 -4.53 -9.33 -28.32
N PHE A 58 -3.68 -10.14 -28.93
CA PHE A 58 -2.65 -10.85 -28.18
C PHE A 58 -1.73 -9.90 -27.42
N GLU A 59 -1.31 -8.83 -28.08
CA GLU A 59 -0.40 -7.86 -27.47
C GLU A 59 -1.02 -7.20 -26.25
N ASP A 60 -2.27 -6.79 -26.37
CA ASP A 60 -2.97 -6.15 -25.26
C ASP A 60 -3.26 -7.14 -24.15
N LEU A 61 -3.51 -8.40 -24.49
CA LEU A 61 -3.67 -9.45 -23.48
C LEU A 61 -2.41 -9.60 -22.65
N GLN A 62 -1.25 -9.59 -23.32
CA GLN A 62 0.01 -9.71 -22.61
C GLN A 62 0.24 -8.54 -21.69
N LYS A 63 -0.06 -7.33 -22.14
CA LYS A 63 0.09 -6.14 -21.32
C LYS A 63 -0.83 -6.18 -20.12
N ALA A 64 -2.07 -6.59 -20.33
CA ALA A 64 -3.03 -6.69 -19.24
C ALA A 64 -2.58 -7.72 -18.21
N ALA A 65 -2.11 -8.86 -18.66
CA ALA A 65 -1.63 -9.92 -17.78
C ALA A 65 -0.43 -9.43 -16.96
N ALA A 66 0.49 -8.73 -17.60
CA ALA A 66 1.66 -8.20 -16.92
C ALA A 66 1.25 -7.18 -15.84
N ARG A 67 0.30 -6.33 -16.19
CA ARG A 67 -0.16 -5.32 -15.22
C ARG A 67 -0.88 -5.97 -14.04
N ILE A 68 -1.67 -6.99 -14.30
CA ILE A 68 -2.34 -7.73 -13.23
C ILE A 68 -1.30 -8.33 -12.28
N GLY A 69 -0.23 -8.91 -12.83
CA GLY A 69 0.85 -9.44 -12.01
C GLY A 69 1.48 -8.38 -11.14
N GLU A 70 1.72 -7.20 -11.70
CA GLU A 70 2.22 -6.06 -10.94
C GLU A 70 1.28 -5.67 -9.81
N ILE A 71 0.00 -5.61 -10.12
CA ILE A 71 -1.00 -5.20 -9.14
C ILE A 71 -1.04 -6.18 -7.98
N VAL A 72 -0.99 -7.49 -8.28
CA VAL A 72 -0.99 -8.50 -7.23
C VAL A 72 0.19 -8.29 -6.29
N THR A 73 1.38 -8.06 -6.84
CA THR A 73 2.57 -7.81 -6.02
C THR A 73 2.42 -6.54 -5.19
N LEU A 74 1.92 -5.47 -5.82
CA LEU A 74 1.72 -4.20 -5.12
C LEU A 74 0.70 -4.35 -3.99
N LEU A 75 -0.39 -5.07 -4.26
CA LEU A 75 -1.41 -5.29 -3.24
C LEU A 75 -0.86 -6.08 -2.07
N ASP A 76 -0.07 -7.11 -2.34
CA ASP A 76 0.55 -7.89 -1.27
C ASP A 76 1.42 -7.01 -0.38
N GLU A 77 2.26 -6.20 -1.00
CA GLU A 77 3.16 -5.33 -0.25
C GLU A 77 2.39 -4.29 0.56
N LYS A 78 1.40 -3.68 -0.08
CA LYS A 78 0.61 -2.65 0.59
C LYS A 78 -0.23 -3.23 1.71
N GLU A 79 -0.77 -4.42 1.49
CA GLU A 79 -1.57 -5.09 2.50
C GLU A 79 -0.75 -5.42 3.74
N MET A 80 0.47 -5.91 3.54
CA MET A 80 1.35 -6.22 4.65
C MET A 80 1.70 -4.96 5.44
N ARG A 81 1.99 -3.88 4.72
CA ARG A 81 2.29 -2.62 5.40
C ARG A 81 1.06 -2.09 6.12
N TRP A 82 -0.10 -2.20 5.48
CA TRP A 82 -1.36 -1.78 6.08
C TRP A 82 -1.63 -2.55 7.37
N LEU A 83 -1.39 -3.85 7.37
CA LEU A 83 -1.56 -4.67 8.56
C LEU A 83 -0.63 -4.24 9.69
N GLU A 84 0.63 -3.98 9.35
CA GLU A 84 1.60 -3.50 10.33
C GLU A 84 1.12 -2.22 11.00
N LEU A 85 0.66 -1.29 10.19
CA LEU A 85 0.20 -0.01 10.71
C LEU A 85 -1.09 -0.15 11.51
N SER A 86 -2.00 -1.01 11.05
CA SER A 86 -3.26 -1.19 11.74
C SER A 86 -3.08 -1.81 13.12
N GLU A 87 -2.05 -2.64 13.29
CA GLU A 87 -1.77 -3.25 14.59
C GLU A 87 -1.27 -2.23 15.60
N ARG A 88 -0.82 -1.09 15.13
CA ARG A 88 -0.29 -0.04 15.98
C ARG A 88 -1.30 1.05 16.29
N MET A 89 -2.50 0.92 15.82
CA MET A 89 -3.56 1.91 16.06
C MET A 89 -4.33 1.66 17.34
#